data_def7a6d5f66be0544aaa697ad5a583ce
#
_entry.id   def7a6d5f66be0544aaa697ad5a583ce
#
_cell.length_a   1.000
_cell.length_b   1.000
_cell.length_c   1.000
_cell.angle_alpha   90.00
_cell.angle_beta   90.00
_cell.angle_gamma   90.00
#
_symmetry.space_group_name_H-M   'P 1'
#
loop_
_entity.id
_entity.type
_entity.pdbx_description
1 polymer ?
#
loop_
_entity_poly.entity_id
_entity_poly.type
_entity_poly.pdbx_seq_one_letter_code
_entity_poly.pdbx_strand_id
1 'polypeptide(L)'
;MASTYTNLGIQKMATGEKAGTWGTLTNTNWDMIENIAGGYTTQALADDDTVALAKAEGAESVLATRVIKLTGTLSAGNAIVTVPDSIENWWLVNNAEGGSTYTVTFKTVSGTGVSWAAGVTGTKLLYTDGTNVLDASGDFGIAVSAGNGISTSGSTTVTVSANPAMTPYISTTGKVLIMGF
;
A
#
# COMPACT_ATOMS: atom_id res chain seq x y z
N MET A 1 -33.46 5.95 -18.33
CA MET A 1 -32.02 6.29 -18.17
C MET A 1 -31.27 5.00 -17.87
N ALA A 2 -30.07 4.82 -18.41
CA ALA A 2 -29.27 3.64 -18.11
C ALA A 2 -28.56 3.80 -16.75
N SER A 3 -28.31 2.68 -16.06
CA SER A 3 -27.47 2.64 -14.85
C SER A 3 -26.10 3.26 -15.12
N THR A 4 -25.54 3.90 -14.11
CA THR A 4 -24.16 4.41 -14.11
C THR A 4 -23.38 3.74 -12.99
N TYR A 5 -22.06 3.94 -12.96
CA TYR A 5 -21.20 3.32 -11.97
C TYR A 5 -20.33 4.35 -11.25
N THR A 6 -19.98 4.06 -10.00
CA THR A 6 -18.97 4.83 -9.27
C THR A 6 -17.57 4.54 -9.81
N ASN A 7 -16.57 5.32 -9.40
CA ASN A 7 -15.16 5.08 -9.75
C ASN A 7 -14.64 3.70 -9.32
N LEU A 8 -15.23 3.10 -8.30
CA LEU A 8 -14.89 1.75 -7.84
C LEU A 8 -15.87 0.67 -8.33
N GLY A 9 -16.75 0.98 -9.29
CA GLY A 9 -17.59 0.03 -9.98
C GLY A 9 -18.97 -0.22 -9.35
N ILE A 10 -19.33 0.42 -8.23
CA ILE A 10 -20.66 0.26 -7.61
C ILE A 10 -21.73 0.79 -8.54
N GLN A 11 -22.77 -0.01 -8.79
CA GLN A 11 -23.85 0.36 -9.69
C GLN A 11 -24.82 1.35 -9.04
N LYS A 12 -25.04 2.48 -9.71
CA LYS A 12 -26.10 3.44 -9.41
C LYS A 12 -27.28 3.18 -10.33
N MET A 13 -28.36 2.62 -9.79
CA MET A 13 -29.57 2.30 -10.52
C MET A 13 -30.37 3.58 -10.83
N ALA A 14 -30.85 3.72 -12.04
CA ALA A 14 -31.77 4.78 -12.40
C ALA A 14 -33.18 4.46 -11.89
N THR A 15 -33.97 5.51 -11.61
CA THR A 15 -35.35 5.36 -11.14
C THR A 15 -36.19 4.59 -12.18
N GLY A 16 -36.91 3.57 -11.72
CA GLY A 16 -37.74 2.71 -12.56
C GLY A 16 -37.00 1.65 -13.36
N GLU A 17 -35.66 1.60 -13.24
CA GLU A 17 -34.84 0.58 -13.87
C GLU A 17 -34.72 -0.69 -12.98
N LYS A 18 -34.41 -1.84 -13.61
CA LYS A 18 -34.12 -3.09 -12.90
C LYS A 18 -35.29 -3.70 -12.12
N ALA A 19 -36.53 -3.48 -12.59
CA ALA A 19 -37.69 -4.15 -12.01
C ALA A 19 -37.49 -5.69 -11.99
N GLY A 20 -37.67 -6.31 -10.83
CA GLY A 20 -37.46 -7.74 -10.61
C GLY A 20 -36.02 -8.17 -10.34
N THR A 21 -35.02 -7.32 -10.54
CA THR A 21 -33.60 -7.65 -10.29
C THR A 21 -32.91 -6.71 -9.30
N TRP A 22 -33.58 -5.66 -8.83
CA TRP A 22 -33.00 -4.65 -7.96
C TRP A 22 -32.43 -5.25 -6.66
N GLY A 23 -33.10 -6.27 -6.10
CA GLY A 23 -32.62 -6.94 -4.88
C GLY A 23 -31.27 -7.62 -5.09
N THR A 24 -31.11 -8.34 -6.20
CA THR A 24 -29.83 -8.95 -6.57
C THR A 24 -28.73 -7.91 -6.74
N LEU A 25 -29.03 -6.82 -7.48
CA LEU A 25 -28.06 -5.75 -7.71
C LEU A 25 -27.70 -5.00 -6.42
N THR A 26 -28.66 -4.82 -5.52
CA THR A 26 -28.42 -4.20 -4.22
C THR A 26 -27.51 -5.09 -3.38
N ASN A 27 -27.73 -6.40 -3.35
CA ASN A 27 -26.85 -7.32 -2.62
C ASN A 27 -25.43 -7.32 -3.21
N THR A 28 -25.29 -7.37 -4.54
CA THR A 28 -23.98 -7.23 -5.19
C THR A 28 -23.29 -5.92 -4.81
N ASN A 29 -24.01 -4.82 -4.74
CA ASN A 29 -23.44 -3.55 -4.28
C ASN A 29 -22.99 -3.60 -2.82
N TRP A 30 -23.72 -4.31 -1.94
CA TRP A 30 -23.29 -4.51 -0.55
C TRP A 30 -22.01 -5.33 -0.46
N ASP A 31 -21.91 -6.42 -1.23
CA ASP A 31 -20.70 -7.26 -1.30
C ASP A 31 -19.49 -6.42 -1.76
N MET A 32 -19.69 -5.57 -2.77
CA MET A 32 -18.66 -4.64 -3.24
C MET A 32 -18.26 -3.60 -2.17
N ILE A 33 -19.22 -3.07 -1.41
CA ILE A 33 -18.95 -2.12 -0.32
C ILE A 33 -18.15 -2.82 0.78
N GLU A 34 -18.50 -4.07 1.13
CA GLU A 34 -17.74 -4.87 2.09
C GLU A 34 -16.30 -5.07 1.62
N ASN A 35 -16.10 -5.44 0.35
CA ASN A 35 -14.78 -5.60 -0.25
C ASN A 35 -13.96 -4.29 -0.26
N ILE A 36 -14.61 -3.15 -0.56
CA ILE A 36 -13.98 -1.82 -0.47
C ILE A 36 -13.62 -1.46 0.97
N ALA A 37 -14.43 -1.84 1.95
CA ALA A 37 -14.19 -1.50 3.36
C ALA A 37 -13.08 -2.33 3.99
N GLY A 38 -13.02 -3.65 3.71
CA GLY A 38 -12.13 -4.58 4.40
C GLY A 38 -11.70 -5.80 3.60
N GLY A 39 -11.97 -5.85 2.28
CA GLY A 39 -11.63 -6.99 1.44
C GLY A 39 -10.13 -7.24 1.32
N TYR A 40 -9.79 -8.50 1.08
CA TYR A 40 -8.42 -8.95 0.85
C TYR A 40 -8.33 -9.75 -0.45
N THR A 41 -7.31 -9.48 -1.25
CA THR A 41 -7.05 -10.24 -2.47
C THR A 41 -5.56 -10.41 -2.72
N THR A 42 -5.22 -11.32 -3.63
CA THR A 42 -3.85 -11.51 -4.12
C THR A 42 -3.76 -11.10 -5.58
N GLN A 43 -2.66 -10.46 -5.95
CA GLN A 43 -2.31 -10.15 -7.33
C GLN A 43 -0.96 -10.77 -7.64
N ALA A 44 -0.92 -11.68 -8.61
CA ALA A 44 0.32 -12.25 -9.08
C ALA A 44 1.07 -11.24 -9.97
N LEU A 45 2.39 -11.23 -9.82
CA LEU A 45 3.34 -10.47 -10.64
C LEU A 45 4.17 -11.43 -11.48
N ALA A 46 4.59 -10.98 -12.64
CA ALA A 46 5.53 -11.66 -13.52
C ALA A 46 6.65 -10.71 -13.95
N ASP A 47 7.74 -11.27 -14.45
CA ASP A 47 8.89 -10.52 -14.93
C ASP A 47 8.52 -9.58 -16.09
N ASP A 48 9.00 -8.33 -16.00
CA ASP A 48 8.78 -7.26 -16.99
C ASP A 48 7.29 -6.99 -17.29
N ASP A 49 6.40 -7.35 -16.36
CA ASP A 49 4.96 -7.21 -16.54
C ASP A 49 4.43 -5.89 -15.99
N THR A 50 3.38 -5.41 -16.67
CA THR A 50 2.56 -4.29 -16.17
C THR A 50 1.15 -4.80 -15.92
N VAL A 51 0.85 -5.05 -14.65
CA VAL A 51 -0.47 -5.46 -14.19
C VAL A 51 -1.37 -4.24 -14.07
N ALA A 52 -2.35 -4.11 -14.95
CA ALA A 52 -3.34 -3.03 -14.90
C ALA A 52 -4.53 -3.45 -14.02
N LEU A 53 -4.66 -2.81 -12.85
CA LEU A 53 -5.84 -2.98 -12.02
C LEU A 53 -7.00 -2.17 -12.62
N ALA A 54 -8.01 -2.87 -13.09
CA ALA A 54 -9.15 -2.25 -13.76
C ALA A 54 -10.38 -2.21 -12.85
N LYS A 55 -11.22 -1.19 -13.08
CA LYS A 55 -12.56 -1.13 -12.52
C LYS A 55 -13.43 -2.23 -13.17
N ALA A 56 -14.15 -2.99 -12.36
CA ALA A 56 -15.23 -3.85 -12.84
C ALA A 56 -16.57 -3.19 -12.54
N GLU A 57 -17.38 -2.98 -13.57
CA GLU A 57 -18.68 -2.32 -13.44
C GLU A 57 -19.73 -3.32 -12.95
N GLY A 58 -20.26 -3.08 -11.72
CA GLY A 58 -21.23 -3.97 -11.09
C GLY A 58 -20.67 -5.31 -10.62
N ALA A 59 -19.35 -5.38 -10.40
CA ALA A 59 -18.66 -6.56 -9.87
C ALA A 59 -17.45 -6.17 -9.01
N GLU A 60 -17.00 -7.10 -8.19
CA GLU A 60 -15.76 -6.94 -7.43
C GLU A 60 -14.54 -6.84 -8.35
N SER A 61 -13.54 -6.09 -7.90
CA SER A 61 -12.27 -5.97 -8.61
C SER A 61 -11.10 -5.82 -7.64
N VAL A 62 -9.92 -6.22 -8.05
CA VAL A 62 -8.69 -6.01 -7.28
C VAL A 62 -8.49 -4.52 -6.99
N LEU A 63 -8.82 -3.65 -7.94
CA LEU A 63 -8.74 -2.19 -7.77
C LEU A 63 -9.56 -1.69 -6.57
N ALA A 64 -10.74 -2.26 -6.36
CA ALA A 64 -11.67 -1.85 -5.30
C ALA A 64 -11.35 -2.51 -3.95
N THR A 65 -10.59 -3.59 -3.92
CA THR A 65 -10.25 -4.33 -2.70
C THR A 65 -9.32 -3.50 -1.80
N ARG A 66 -9.57 -3.52 -0.49
CA ARG A 66 -8.82 -2.72 0.48
C ARG A 66 -7.40 -3.21 0.71
N VAL A 67 -7.20 -4.51 0.82
CA VAL A 67 -5.90 -5.12 1.08
C VAL A 67 -5.48 -5.95 -0.13
N ILE A 68 -4.34 -5.61 -0.72
CA ILE A 68 -3.79 -6.29 -1.89
C ILE A 68 -2.44 -6.90 -1.52
N LYS A 69 -2.31 -8.22 -1.66
CA LYS A 69 -1.03 -8.90 -1.54
C LYS A 69 -0.47 -9.18 -2.93
N LEU A 70 0.67 -8.57 -3.23
CA LEU A 70 1.43 -8.84 -4.45
C LEU A 70 2.26 -10.12 -4.23
N THR A 71 2.14 -11.07 -5.15
CA THR A 71 2.79 -12.39 -5.06
C THR A 71 3.51 -12.72 -6.36
N GLY A 72 4.34 -13.73 -6.34
CA GLY A 72 5.14 -14.17 -7.47
C GLY A 72 6.62 -14.25 -7.13
N THR A 73 7.45 -14.46 -8.10
CA THR A 73 8.91 -14.46 -7.96
C THR A 73 9.49 -13.81 -9.22
N LEU A 74 10.06 -12.62 -9.05
CA LEU A 74 10.70 -11.90 -10.14
C LEU A 74 12.13 -12.41 -10.30
N SER A 75 12.47 -12.90 -11.46
CA SER A 75 13.75 -13.54 -11.78
C SER A 75 14.49 -12.91 -12.96
N ALA A 76 13.80 -12.14 -13.79
CA ALA A 76 14.35 -11.57 -15.03
C ALA A 76 14.00 -10.09 -15.25
N GLY A 77 13.01 -9.49 -14.54
CA GLY A 77 12.63 -8.10 -14.77
C GLY A 77 11.77 -7.49 -13.68
N ASN A 78 11.62 -6.17 -13.73
CA ASN A 78 10.80 -5.41 -12.79
C ASN A 78 9.31 -5.61 -13.05
N ALA A 79 8.47 -5.46 -12.03
CA ALA A 79 7.02 -5.48 -12.18
C ALA A 79 6.41 -4.11 -11.86
N ILE A 80 5.38 -3.76 -12.61
CA ILE A 80 4.61 -2.52 -12.41
C ILE A 80 3.15 -2.89 -12.20
N VAL A 81 2.54 -2.35 -11.16
CA VAL A 81 1.09 -2.39 -10.95
C VAL A 81 0.54 -1.00 -11.21
N THR A 82 -0.42 -0.90 -12.10
CA THR A 82 -1.05 0.39 -12.43
C THR A 82 -2.51 0.44 -11.98
N VAL A 83 -2.92 1.61 -11.49
CA VAL A 83 -4.32 1.96 -11.24
C VAL A 83 -4.75 3.04 -12.23
N PRO A 84 -6.01 3.09 -12.64
CA PRO A 84 -6.47 4.11 -13.56
C PRO A 84 -6.26 5.51 -13.00
N ASP A 85 -5.98 6.48 -13.90
CA ASP A 85 -5.99 7.90 -13.56
C ASP A 85 -7.39 8.33 -13.10
N SER A 86 -7.46 9.40 -12.32
CA SER A 86 -8.69 9.97 -11.76
C SER A 86 -9.41 9.07 -10.73
N ILE A 87 -8.79 7.99 -10.28
CA ILE A 87 -9.26 7.20 -9.15
C ILE A 87 -8.69 7.80 -7.87
N GLU A 88 -9.56 8.17 -6.95
CA GLU A 88 -9.20 8.53 -5.57
C GLU A 88 -9.55 7.36 -4.67
N ASN A 89 -8.54 6.70 -4.12
CA ASN A 89 -8.69 5.54 -3.23
C ASN A 89 -7.41 5.35 -2.40
N TRP A 90 -7.47 4.46 -1.42
CA TRP A 90 -6.32 4.03 -0.64
C TRP A 90 -6.31 2.51 -0.49
N TRP A 91 -5.13 1.95 -0.34
CA TRP A 91 -4.91 0.51 -0.23
C TRP A 91 -3.83 0.21 0.80
N LEU A 92 -3.99 -0.90 1.47
CA LEU A 92 -2.90 -1.55 2.18
C LEU A 92 -2.28 -2.58 1.22
N VAL A 93 -1.11 -2.27 0.68
CA VAL A 93 -0.43 -3.12 -0.30
C VAL A 93 0.75 -3.83 0.34
N ASN A 94 0.70 -5.16 0.35
CA ASN A 94 1.79 -6.00 0.82
C ASN A 94 2.57 -6.55 -0.36
N ASN A 95 3.81 -6.11 -0.55
CA ASN A 95 4.73 -6.74 -1.47
C ASN A 95 5.31 -8.00 -0.81
N ALA A 96 4.90 -9.17 -1.27
CA ALA A 96 5.35 -10.49 -0.84
C ALA A 96 5.89 -11.31 -2.02
N GLU A 97 6.37 -10.62 -3.07
CA GLU A 97 7.06 -11.30 -4.16
C GLU A 97 8.40 -11.88 -3.65
N GLY A 98 8.80 -13.02 -4.19
CA GLY A 98 9.93 -13.81 -3.69
C GLY A 98 11.27 -13.50 -4.33
N GLY A 99 11.30 -12.61 -5.33
CA GLY A 99 12.54 -12.21 -6.00
C GLY A 99 13.33 -11.20 -5.18
N SER A 100 14.65 -11.17 -5.37
CA SER A 100 15.53 -10.29 -4.59
C SER A 100 16.27 -9.26 -5.44
N THR A 101 16.07 -9.23 -6.75
CA THR A 101 16.91 -8.45 -7.67
C THR A 101 16.12 -7.34 -8.37
N TYR A 102 14.81 -7.44 -8.41
CA TYR A 102 13.96 -6.56 -9.19
C TYR A 102 13.05 -5.69 -8.32
N THR A 103 12.61 -4.57 -8.88
CA THR A 103 11.73 -3.62 -8.20
C THR A 103 10.26 -3.92 -8.50
N VAL A 104 9.40 -3.62 -7.54
CA VAL A 104 7.95 -3.58 -7.75
C VAL A 104 7.49 -2.15 -7.59
N THR A 105 6.79 -1.63 -8.59
CA THR A 105 6.26 -0.25 -8.57
C THR A 105 4.74 -0.26 -8.64
N PHE A 106 4.09 0.46 -7.73
CA PHE A 106 2.64 0.69 -7.75
C PHE A 106 2.39 2.16 -8.08
N LYS A 107 1.71 2.45 -9.20
CA LYS A 107 1.56 3.80 -9.74
C LYS A 107 0.21 3.99 -10.43
N THR A 108 -0.17 5.23 -10.75
CA THR A 108 -1.23 5.50 -11.73
C THR A 108 -0.72 5.24 -13.16
N VAL A 109 -1.60 5.12 -14.13
CA VAL A 109 -1.20 4.84 -15.51
C VAL A 109 -0.22 5.89 -16.03
N SER A 110 -0.55 7.17 -15.92
CA SER A 110 0.26 8.27 -16.47
C SER A 110 1.10 9.02 -15.43
N GLY A 111 0.79 8.90 -14.14
CA GLY A 111 1.49 9.62 -13.07
C GLY A 111 2.67 8.85 -12.47
N THR A 112 3.09 9.33 -11.33
CA THR A 112 4.17 8.72 -10.53
C THR A 112 3.59 7.74 -9.49
N GLY A 113 4.45 6.99 -8.82
CA GLY A 113 4.03 6.02 -7.82
C GLY A 113 5.11 5.69 -6.81
N VAL A 114 4.86 4.63 -6.08
CA VAL A 114 5.68 4.15 -4.97
C VAL A 114 6.31 2.81 -5.36
N SER A 115 7.60 2.69 -5.09
CA SER A 115 8.34 1.45 -5.39
C SER A 115 8.83 0.78 -4.12
N TRP A 116 8.89 -0.54 -4.18
CA TRP A 116 9.73 -1.36 -3.33
C TRP A 116 11.03 -1.61 -4.09
N ALA A 117 12.15 -1.27 -3.47
CA ALA A 117 13.47 -1.54 -4.05
C ALA A 117 13.71 -3.05 -4.16
N ALA A 118 14.67 -3.43 -4.98
CA ALA A 118 15.07 -4.82 -5.13
C ALA A 118 15.34 -5.48 -3.77
N GLY A 119 14.76 -6.65 -3.55
CA GLY A 119 14.84 -7.40 -2.30
C GLY A 119 14.05 -6.83 -1.12
N VAL A 120 13.36 -5.72 -1.30
CA VAL A 120 12.54 -5.12 -0.24
C VAL A 120 11.11 -5.60 -0.36
N THR A 121 10.67 -6.35 0.64
CA THR A 121 9.28 -6.77 0.83
C THR A 121 8.62 -5.95 1.93
N GLY A 122 7.33 -6.14 2.13
CA GLY A 122 6.59 -5.54 3.24
C GLY A 122 5.36 -4.76 2.81
N THR A 123 4.68 -4.24 3.81
CA THR A 123 3.38 -3.59 3.64
C THR A 123 3.52 -2.07 3.65
N LYS A 124 2.86 -1.42 2.71
CA LYS A 124 2.74 0.04 2.63
C LYS A 124 1.27 0.45 2.61
N LEU A 125 0.97 1.58 3.25
CA LEU A 125 -0.30 2.26 3.09
C LEU A 125 -0.16 3.26 1.93
N LEU A 126 -0.81 2.94 0.83
CA LEU A 126 -0.77 3.74 -0.39
C LEU A 126 -2.11 4.43 -0.62
N TYR A 127 -2.06 5.63 -1.16
CA TYR A 127 -3.26 6.32 -1.63
C TYR A 127 -2.98 7.06 -2.93
N THR A 128 -4.04 7.37 -3.66
CA THR A 128 -3.94 8.20 -4.87
C THR A 128 -4.76 9.46 -4.74
N ASP A 129 -4.18 10.57 -5.22
CA ASP A 129 -4.82 11.88 -5.36
C ASP A 129 -5.55 12.04 -6.71
N GLY A 130 -5.70 10.95 -7.47
CA GLY A 130 -6.24 10.93 -8.82
C GLY A 130 -5.21 11.16 -9.92
N THR A 131 -3.98 11.51 -9.56
CA THR A 131 -2.86 11.74 -10.49
C THR A 131 -1.67 10.83 -10.16
N ASN A 132 -1.29 10.76 -8.91
CA ASN A 132 -0.13 10.00 -8.44
C ASN A 132 -0.51 9.03 -7.33
N VAL A 133 0.27 7.99 -7.13
CA VAL A 133 0.22 7.15 -5.94
C VAL A 133 1.28 7.61 -4.95
N LEU A 134 0.86 7.80 -3.71
CA LEU A 134 1.65 8.33 -2.60
C LEU A 134 1.74 7.31 -1.46
N ASP A 135 2.84 7.34 -0.72
CA ASP A 135 3.08 6.46 0.43
C ASP A 135 2.81 7.21 1.73
N ALA A 136 1.77 6.80 2.44
CA ALA A 136 1.44 7.33 3.76
C ALA A 136 2.05 6.52 4.92
N SER A 137 2.79 5.44 4.64
CA SER A 137 3.32 4.56 5.70
C SER A 137 4.27 5.28 6.65
N GLY A 138 5.03 6.24 6.15
CA GLY A 138 5.97 7.05 6.95
C GLY A 138 5.28 8.05 7.89
N ASP A 139 4.05 8.44 7.57
CA ASP A 139 3.32 9.47 8.32
C ASP A 139 2.73 8.93 9.62
N PHE A 140 2.62 7.60 9.75
CA PHE A 140 2.18 6.93 10.98
C PHE A 140 3.34 6.55 11.90
N GLY A 141 4.58 6.81 11.48
CA GLY A 141 5.78 6.55 12.28
C GLY A 141 5.99 7.60 13.37
N ILE A 142 6.51 7.16 14.52
CA ILE A 142 7.08 8.10 15.49
C ILE A 142 8.33 8.69 14.82
N ALA A 143 8.29 9.99 14.51
CA ALA A 143 9.48 10.70 14.05
C ALA A 143 10.48 10.75 15.21
N VAL A 144 11.46 9.86 15.21
CA VAL A 144 12.61 9.96 16.10
C VAL A 144 13.59 10.90 15.43
N SER A 145 13.57 12.17 15.81
CA SER A 145 14.58 13.13 15.35
C SER A 145 15.93 12.76 15.97
N ALA A 146 16.97 12.76 15.15
CA ALA A 146 18.33 12.65 15.65
C ALA A 146 18.64 13.87 16.54
N GLY A 147 18.65 13.63 17.84
CA GLY A 147 19.14 14.58 18.85
C GLY A 147 20.48 14.11 19.37
N ASN A 148 21.05 14.84 20.32
CA ASN A 148 22.28 14.41 20.99
C ASN A 148 22.10 13.02 21.60
N GLY A 149 22.76 12.02 21.03
CA GLY A 149 22.76 10.63 21.51
C GLY A 149 21.80 9.68 20.79
N ILE A 150 21.05 10.14 19.78
CA ILE A 150 20.20 9.28 18.96
C ILE A 150 20.63 9.38 17.49
N SER A 151 20.97 8.27 16.89
CA SER A 151 21.24 8.17 15.45
C SER A 151 20.15 7.33 14.79
N THR A 152 19.47 7.89 13.79
CA THR A 152 18.56 7.15 12.92
C THR A 152 19.32 6.80 11.64
N SER A 153 19.65 5.54 11.44
CA SER A 153 20.06 5.04 10.13
C SER A 153 18.80 4.60 9.39
N GLY A 154 18.71 4.80 8.09
CA GLY A 154 17.51 4.55 7.26
C GLY A 154 16.91 3.13 7.29
N SER A 155 17.13 2.39 8.37
CA SER A 155 16.52 1.14 8.75
C SER A 155 15.55 1.39 9.91
N THR A 156 14.57 0.53 10.05
CA THR A 156 13.59 0.53 11.17
C THR A 156 14.21 0.36 12.57
N THR A 157 15.54 0.28 12.67
CA THR A 157 16.25 0.14 13.93
C THR A 157 16.73 1.51 14.40
N VAL A 158 16.18 1.99 15.50
CA VAL A 158 16.70 3.16 16.21
C VAL A 158 17.91 2.71 17.02
N THR A 159 19.10 3.13 16.62
CA THR A 159 20.32 2.89 17.39
C THR A 159 20.54 4.09 18.31
N VAL A 160 20.40 3.87 19.60
CA VAL A 160 20.78 4.87 20.60
C VAL A 160 22.29 4.78 20.79
N SER A 161 23.02 5.76 20.27
CA SER A 161 24.46 5.86 20.45
C SER A 161 24.77 6.76 21.64
N ALA A 162 25.78 6.38 22.41
CA ALA A 162 26.26 7.21 23.51
C ALA A 162 26.80 8.55 22.99
N ASN A 163 26.35 9.64 23.59
CA ASN A 163 26.97 10.93 23.36
C ASN A 163 28.42 10.88 23.89
N PRO A 164 29.45 11.25 23.09
CA PRO A 164 30.82 11.27 23.55
C PRO A 164 31.07 12.13 24.81
N ALA A 165 30.22 13.15 25.03
CA ALA A 165 30.26 13.97 26.24
C ALA A 165 29.75 13.23 27.49
N MET A 166 29.05 12.09 27.33
CA MET A 166 28.57 11.24 28.43
C MET A 166 29.40 9.97 28.62
N THR A 167 30.54 9.85 27.93
CA THR A 167 31.43 8.67 28.02
C THR A 167 31.90 8.28 29.43
N PRO A 168 31.98 9.19 30.41
CA PRO A 168 32.29 8.79 31.78
C PRO A 168 31.22 7.91 32.44
N TYR A 169 30.01 7.92 31.88
CA TYR A 169 28.82 7.25 32.46
C TYR A 169 28.40 5.99 31.70
N ILE A 170 29.10 5.62 30.62
CA ILE A 170 28.78 4.47 29.81
C ILE A 170 29.89 3.46 29.88
N SER A 171 29.60 2.27 30.38
CA SER A 171 30.57 1.19 30.39
C SER A 171 30.81 0.67 28.98
N THR A 172 32.06 0.38 28.62
CA THR A 172 32.48 -0.21 27.33
C THR A 172 31.85 -1.60 27.06
N THR A 173 31.11 -2.16 28.01
CA THR A 173 30.39 -3.44 27.90
C THR A 173 28.89 -3.27 27.59
N GLY A 174 28.46 -2.11 27.17
CA GLY A 174 27.06 -1.86 26.74
C GLY A 174 26.03 -1.80 27.87
N LYS A 175 26.46 -1.73 29.12
CA LYS A 175 25.57 -1.51 30.26
C LYS A 175 25.53 -0.03 30.61
N VAL A 176 24.37 0.60 30.49
CA VAL A 176 24.15 1.95 30.99
C VAL A 176 24.10 1.91 32.50
N LEU A 177 25.02 2.59 33.18
CA LEU A 177 24.91 2.85 34.60
C LEU A 177 24.08 4.12 34.80
N ILE A 178 22.82 3.97 35.16
CA ILE A 178 21.98 5.11 35.57
C ILE A 178 22.39 5.44 37.01
N MET A 179 23.17 6.49 37.17
CA MET A 179 23.41 7.07 38.51
C MET A 179 22.25 8.06 38.72
N GLY A 180 21.30 7.70 39.56
CA GLY A 180 20.32 8.61 40.08
C GLY A 180 20.99 9.66 40.97
N PHE A 181 20.58 10.91 40.78
CA PHE A 181 20.83 12.00 41.68
C PHE A 181 19.60 12.22 42.53
#